data_0f2401d002ed8c9d7d507697774ecc55
#
_entry.id   0f2401d002ed8c9d7d507697774ecc55
#
_cell.length_a   1.000
_cell.length_b   1.000
_cell.length_c   1.000
_cell.angle_alpha   90.00
_cell.angle_beta   90.00
_cell.angle_gamma   90.00
#
_symmetry.space_group_name_H-M   'P 1'
#
loop_
_entity.id
_entity.type
_entity.pdbx_description
1 polymer ?
#
loop_
_entity_poly.entity_id
_entity_poly.type
_entity_poly.pdbx_seq_one_letter_code
_entity_poly.pdbx_strand_id
1 'polypeptide(L)'
;MKTCKVSDLFWVNYGVNLELNALEQDMNGINFVSRTSNNNGVSAKVKRISSVEPLPAGTITVAGGGSVMETFLQMAPYYSGRDLYYLTPKVAMSNEVKLYYCHCLRSNKYKFSYGRQANVTLRDLQI
;
A
#
# COMPACT_ATOMS: atom_id res chain seq x y z
N MET A 1 -6.91 -19.77 17.49
CA MET A 1 -7.07 -19.01 16.23
C MET A 1 -5.82 -19.22 15.38
N LYS A 2 -6.03 -19.58 14.14
CA LYS A 2 -4.92 -19.73 13.21
C LYS A 2 -4.47 -18.37 12.67
N THR A 3 -3.16 -18.14 12.68
CA THR A 3 -2.57 -17.00 12.01
C THR A 3 -1.82 -17.46 10.78
N CYS A 4 -1.68 -16.56 9.81
CA CYS A 4 -0.89 -16.81 8.59
C CYS A 4 0.11 -15.68 8.43
N LYS A 5 1.22 -15.96 7.73
CA LYS A 5 2.12 -14.89 7.32
C LYS A 5 1.48 -14.09 6.18
N VAL A 6 1.80 -12.82 6.10
CA VAL A 6 1.34 -11.98 4.98
C VAL A 6 1.72 -12.63 3.66
N SER A 7 2.93 -13.17 3.55
CA SER A 7 3.40 -13.84 2.33
C SER A 7 2.66 -15.13 1.98
N ASP A 8 1.91 -15.70 2.91
CA ASP A 8 1.07 -16.87 2.63
C ASP A 8 -0.19 -16.48 1.86
N LEU A 9 -0.67 -15.27 2.05
CA LEU A 9 -1.95 -14.78 1.51
C LEU A 9 -1.77 -13.81 0.34
N PHE A 10 -0.64 -13.12 0.30
CA PHE A 10 -0.40 -12.03 -0.66
C PHE A 10 0.99 -12.12 -1.25
N TRP A 11 1.10 -11.71 -2.52
CA TRP A 11 2.38 -11.32 -3.10
C TRP A 11 2.73 -9.95 -2.54
N VAL A 12 3.90 -9.81 -1.94
CA VAL A 12 4.37 -8.56 -1.35
C VAL A 12 5.38 -7.95 -2.30
N ASN A 13 5.04 -6.79 -2.86
CA ASN A 13 5.91 -6.11 -3.82
C ASN A 13 6.15 -4.67 -3.37
N TYR A 14 7.32 -4.15 -3.71
CA TYR A 14 7.61 -2.73 -3.53
C TYR A 14 6.87 -1.94 -4.61
N GLY A 15 6.32 -0.79 -4.24
CA GLY A 15 5.61 0.06 -5.19
C GLY A 15 6.54 0.79 -6.15
N VAL A 16 5.95 1.64 -6.96
CA VAL A 16 6.70 2.48 -7.90
C VAL A 16 7.25 3.67 -7.12
N ASN A 17 8.56 3.74 -6.95
CA ASN A 17 9.20 4.76 -6.12
C ASN A 17 9.32 6.08 -6.89
N LEU A 18 8.24 6.86 -6.93
CA LEU A 18 8.19 8.14 -7.63
C LEU A 18 8.27 9.32 -6.65
N GLU A 19 8.76 10.44 -7.14
CA GLU A 19 8.83 11.69 -6.37
C GLU A 19 7.67 12.58 -6.80
N LEU A 20 6.76 12.90 -5.87
CA LEU A 20 5.57 13.70 -6.18
C LEU A 20 5.90 15.07 -6.79
N ASN A 21 6.94 15.74 -6.28
CA ASN A 21 7.33 17.06 -6.77
C ASN A 21 7.93 17.03 -8.18
N ALA A 22 8.28 15.85 -8.68
CA ALA A 22 8.74 15.68 -10.07
C ALA A 22 7.59 15.35 -11.03
N LEU A 23 6.35 15.22 -10.52
CA LEU A 23 5.19 14.84 -11.29
C LEU A 23 4.28 16.04 -11.49
N GLU A 24 3.58 16.06 -12.62
CA GLU A 24 2.59 17.10 -12.91
C GLU A 24 1.25 16.72 -12.31
N GLN A 25 0.67 17.61 -11.49
CA GLN A 25 -0.63 17.37 -10.89
C GLN A 25 -1.75 17.55 -11.89
N ASP A 26 -2.78 16.71 -11.78
CA ASP A 26 -3.93 16.71 -12.67
C ASP A 26 -5.15 16.16 -11.91
N MET A 27 -6.16 16.97 -11.71
CA MET A 27 -7.38 16.57 -10.98
C MET A 27 -8.09 15.38 -11.61
N ASN A 28 -7.92 15.16 -12.91
CA ASN A 28 -8.49 14.03 -13.63
C ASN A 28 -7.46 12.90 -13.86
N GLY A 29 -6.33 13.00 -13.17
CA GLY A 29 -5.22 12.07 -13.34
C GLY A 29 -5.33 10.84 -12.47
N ILE A 30 -4.17 10.21 -12.27
CA ILE A 30 -4.00 8.95 -11.53
C ILE A 30 -3.71 9.27 -10.07
N ASN A 31 -4.31 8.52 -9.16
CA ASN A 31 -4.06 8.68 -7.73
C ASN A 31 -2.59 8.43 -7.42
N PHE A 32 -2.02 9.29 -6.58
CA PHE A 32 -0.67 9.12 -6.05
C PHE A 32 -0.79 8.77 -4.57
N VAL A 33 -0.35 7.56 -4.22
CA VAL A 33 -0.43 7.03 -2.87
C VAL A 33 0.91 7.24 -2.17
N SER A 34 0.87 7.82 -0.99
CA SER A 34 2.07 8.08 -0.18
C SER A 34 1.90 7.54 1.24
N ARG A 35 2.92 7.71 2.06
CA ARG A 35 2.95 7.23 3.44
C ARG A 35 2.17 8.18 4.35
N THR A 36 0.88 8.25 4.16
CA THR A 36 0.00 9.08 4.97
C THR A 36 -1.17 8.25 5.49
N SER A 37 -1.72 8.65 6.62
CA SER A 37 -2.91 8.04 7.20
C SER A 37 -4.21 8.67 6.67
N ASN A 38 -4.11 9.74 5.89
CA ASN A 38 -5.25 10.52 5.45
C ASN A 38 -5.72 10.09 4.06
N ASN A 39 -6.98 10.27 3.78
CA ASN A 39 -7.58 10.17 2.45
C ASN A 39 -7.24 8.86 1.73
N ASN A 40 -7.31 7.73 2.43
CA ASN A 40 -7.02 6.41 1.89
C ASN A 40 -5.59 6.31 1.32
N GLY A 41 -4.66 7.10 1.86
CA GLY A 41 -3.28 7.16 1.39
C GLY A 41 -3.06 8.01 0.16
N VAL A 42 -4.12 8.52 -0.46
CA VAL A 42 -4.02 9.32 -1.68
C VAL A 42 -3.69 10.77 -1.32
N SER A 43 -2.49 11.22 -1.67
CA SER A 43 -2.04 12.57 -1.37
C SER A 43 -2.21 13.53 -2.54
N ALA A 44 -2.36 13.04 -3.76
CA ALA A 44 -2.51 13.85 -4.95
C ALA A 44 -3.05 13.02 -6.11
N LYS A 45 -3.41 13.71 -7.20
CA LYS A 45 -3.66 13.08 -8.50
C LYS A 45 -2.69 13.69 -9.49
N VAL A 46 -2.10 12.85 -10.31
CA VAL A 46 -1.03 13.25 -11.22
C VAL A 46 -1.27 12.72 -12.63
N LYS A 47 -0.67 13.36 -13.60
CA LYS A 47 -0.74 12.91 -14.99
C LYS A 47 -0.04 11.57 -15.13
N ARG A 48 -0.59 10.72 -16.01
CA ARG A 48 0.01 9.44 -16.33
C ARG A 48 1.35 9.64 -17.01
N ILE A 49 2.34 8.87 -16.56
CA ILE A 49 3.69 8.84 -17.15
C ILE A 49 3.70 7.72 -18.18
N SER A 50 4.05 8.04 -19.44
CA SER A 50 4.00 7.05 -20.52
C SER A 50 4.92 5.86 -20.30
N SER A 51 6.03 6.07 -19.60
CA SER A 51 7.03 5.02 -19.34
C SER A 51 6.74 4.19 -18.09
N VAL A 52 5.73 4.54 -17.30
CA VAL A 52 5.42 3.86 -16.04
C VAL A 52 3.97 3.46 -16.01
N GLU A 53 3.71 2.15 -15.94
CA GLU A 53 2.35 1.65 -15.78
C GLU A 53 1.87 1.86 -14.35
N PRO A 54 0.63 2.34 -14.16
CA PRO A 54 0.06 2.42 -12.81
C PRO A 54 -0.08 1.04 -12.19
N LEU A 55 0.01 0.98 -10.86
CA LEU A 55 -0.27 -0.23 -10.11
C LEU A 55 -1.77 -0.55 -10.19
N PRO A 56 -2.14 -1.84 -10.19
CA PRO A 56 -3.53 -2.20 -10.47
C PRO A 56 -4.47 -1.90 -9.31
N ALA A 57 -5.70 -1.55 -9.65
CA ALA A 57 -6.79 -1.44 -8.69
C ALA A 57 -7.04 -2.79 -8.01
N GLY A 58 -7.57 -2.75 -6.80
CA GLY A 58 -7.88 -3.98 -6.05
C GLY A 58 -6.70 -4.50 -5.24
N THR A 59 -5.57 -3.83 -5.25
CA THR A 59 -4.43 -4.17 -4.41
C THR A 59 -4.45 -3.36 -3.11
N ILE A 60 -3.71 -3.84 -2.12
CA ILE A 60 -3.63 -3.22 -0.79
C ILE A 60 -2.28 -2.52 -0.66
N THR A 61 -2.29 -1.25 -0.27
CA THR A 61 -1.05 -0.51 -0.01
C THR A 61 -0.70 -0.54 1.47
N VAL A 62 0.58 -0.68 1.77
CA VAL A 62 1.10 -0.69 3.15
C VAL A 62 2.28 0.26 3.22
N ALA A 63 2.19 1.23 4.12
CA ALA A 63 3.29 2.16 4.35
C ALA A 63 4.42 1.46 5.10
N GLY A 64 5.62 1.46 4.51
CA GLY A 64 6.81 0.87 5.12
C GLY A 64 7.64 1.86 5.92
N GLY A 65 7.27 3.15 5.88
CA GLY A 65 7.92 4.21 6.64
C GLY A 65 6.94 5.35 6.83
N GLY A 66 7.35 6.46 7.41
CA GLY A 66 6.44 7.58 7.68
C GLY A 66 5.34 7.14 8.64
N SER A 67 4.09 7.18 8.20
CA SER A 67 2.96 6.60 8.95
C SER A 67 2.95 5.09 8.73
N VAL A 68 3.89 4.39 9.38
CA VAL A 68 4.16 2.98 9.18
C VAL A 68 2.93 2.12 9.45
N MET A 69 2.71 1.09 8.61
CA MET A 69 1.60 0.15 8.67
C MET A 69 0.22 0.75 8.40
N GLU A 70 0.13 2.00 7.95
CA GLU A 70 -1.13 2.50 7.41
C GLU A 70 -1.44 1.72 6.13
N THR A 71 -2.59 1.08 6.11
CA THR A 71 -2.94 0.07 5.11
C THR A 71 -4.29 0.40 4.50
N PHE A 72 -4.34 0.46 3.18
CA PHE A 72 -5.55 0.85 2.47
C PHE A 72 -5.79 -0.03 1.25
N LEU A 73 -7.06 -0.32 0.98
CA LEU A 73 -7.48 -0.94 -0.27
C LEU A 73 -7.63 0.15 -1.33
N GLN A 74 -6.89 0.01 -2.42
CA GLN A 74 -6.94 0.98 -3.52
C GLN A 74 -7.95 0.50 -4.57
N MET A 75 -8.99 1.29 -4.80
CA MET A 75 -10.09 0.93 -5.69
C MET A 75 -9.89 1.41 -7.13
N ALA A 76 -8.82 2.17 -7.39
CA ALA A 76 -8.48 2.67 -8.73
C ALA A 76 -6.98 2.48 -8.97
N PRO A 77 -6.53 2.43 -10.23
CA PRO A 77 -5.09 2.39 -10.52
C PRO A 77 -4.36 3.57 -9.90
N TYR A 78 -3.11 3.36 -9.51
CA TYR A 78 -2.38 4.38 -8.74
C TYR A 78 -0.89 4.29 -8.99
N TYR A 79 -0.20 5.41 -8.69
CA TYR A 79 1.24 5.46 -8.53
C TYR A 79 1.57 5.54 -7.04
N SER A 80 2.81 5.23 -6.68
CA SER A 80 3.23 5.25 -5.28
C SER A 80 4.56 5.98 -5.11
N GLY A 81 4.75 6.54 -3.91
CA GLY A 81 6.00 7.16 -3.49
C GLY A 81 6.94 6.19 -2.81
N ARG A 82 7.88 6.74 -2.03
CA ARG A 82 8.92 5.98 -1.33
C ARG A 82 8.35 5.13 -0.20
N ASP A 83 8.98 3.97 0.04
CA ASP A 83 8.67 3.06 1.15
C ASP A 83 7.20 2.67 1.23
N LEU A 84 6.61 2.41 0.08
CA LEU A 84 5.25 1.92 -0.02
C LEU A 84 5.26 0.56 -0.68
N TYR A 85 4.65 -0.41 -0.01
CA TYR A 85 4.46 -1.76 -0.55
C TYR A 85 3.05 -1.94 -1.03
N TYR A 86 2.85 -2.87 -1.95
CA TYR A 86 1.50 -3.28 -2.32
C TYR A 86 1.38 -4.79 -2.27
N LEU A 87 0.19 -5.22 -1.89
CA LEU A 87 -0.13 -6.63 -1.70
C LEU A 87 -1.15 -7.05 -2.75
N THR A 88 -0.80 -8.10 -3.48
CA THR A 88 -1.72 -8.71 -4.44
C THR A 88 -2.18 -10.04 -3.86
N PRO A 89 -3.50 -10.28 -3.74
CA PRO A 89 -3.99 -11.54 -3.19
C PRO A 89 -3.53 -12.72 -4.04
N LYS A 90 -3.09 -13.79 -3.39
CA LYS A 90 -2.70 -15.03 -4.06
C LYS A 90 -3.90 -15.85 -4.51
N VAL A 91 -5.05 -15.61 -3.89
CA VAL A 91 -6.32 -16.23 -4.24
C VAL A 91 -7.36 -15.14 -4.41
N ALA A 92 -8.46 -15.46 -5.10
CA ALA A 92 -9.54 -14.48 -5.27
C ALA A 92 -10.12 -14.09 -3.91
N MET A 93 -10.26 -12.79 -3.68
CA MET A 93 -10.83 -12.23 -2.46
C MET A 93 -11.83 -11.15 -2.80
N SER A 94 -12.92 -11.08 -2.04
CA SER A 94 -13.85 -9.96 -2.12
C SER A 94 -13.24 -8.71 -1.50
N ASN A 95 -13.82 -7.55 -1.79
CA ASN A 95 -13.37 -6.30 -1.18
C ASN A 95 -13.54 -6.32 0.33
N GLU A 96 -14.59 -6.95 0.82
CA GLU A 96 -14.82 -7.08 2.27
C GLU A 96 -13.70 -7.87 2.95
N VAL A 97 -13.24 -8.95 2.34
CA VAL A 97 -12.13 -9.75 2.85
C VAL A 97 -10.84 -8.94 2.82
N LYS A 98 -10.59 -8.20 1.74
CA LYS A 98 -9.41 -7.32 1.64
C LYS A 98 -9.43 -6.25 2.72
N LEU A 99 -10.59 -5.65 2.99
CA LEU A 99 -10.74 -4.65 4.06
C LEU A 99 -10.49 -5.25 5.43
N TYR A 100 -10.92 -6.48 5.66
CA TYR A 100 -10.62 -7.21 6.89
C TYR A 100 -9.10 -7.33 7.09
N TYR A 101 -8.37 -7.72 6.06
CA TYR A 101 -6.91 -7.83 6.15
C TYR A 101 -6.22 -6.48 6.31
N CYS A 102 -6.77 -5.41 5.73
CA CYS A 102 -6.28 -4.06 6.00
C CYS A 102 -6.38 -3.74 7.50
N HIS A 103 -7.49 -4.10 8.11
CA HIS A 103 -7.68 -3.92 9.56
C HIS A 103 -6.66 -4.74 10.35
N CYS A 104 -6.46 -6.00 9.99
CA CYS A 104 -5.48 -6.87 10.66
C CYS A 104 -4.07 -6.29 10.59
N LEU A 105 -3.69 -5.77 9.43
CA LEU A 105 -2.38 -5.17 9.23
C LEU A 105 -2.21 -3.90 10.07
N ARG A 106 -3.19 -3.01 10.05
CA ARG A 106 -3.16 -1.79 10.87
C ARG A 106 -3.07 -2.11 12.35
N SER A 107 -3.73 -3.20 12.79
CA SER A 107 -3.71 -3.62 14.20
C SER A 107 -2.32 -4.07 14.66
N ASN A 108 -1.41 -4.35 13.74
CA ASN A 108 -0.03 -4.72 14.05
C ASN A 108 0.93 -3.53 14.03
N LYS A 109 0.41 -2.32 13.89
CA LYS A 109 1.22 -1.09 13.82
C LYS A 109 2.17 -0.94 15.00
N TYR A 110 1.76 -1.35 16.18
CA TYR A 110 2.56 -1.23 17.40
C TYR A 110 3.89 -2.00 17.32
N LYS A 111 4.01 -2.99 16.44
CA LYS A 111 5.24 -3.75 16.25
C LYS A 111 6.33 -2.97 15.51
N PHE A 112 5.98 -1.84 14.94
CA PHE A 112 6.87 -1.02 14.10
C PHE A 112 7.00 0.41 14.64
N SER A 113 7.17 0.54 15.95
CA SER A 113 7.29 1.86 16.61
C SER A 113 8.72 2.41 16.53
N TYR A 114 8.89 3.69 16.89
CA TYR A 114 10.18 4.37 17.01
C TYR A 114 10.99 4.37 15.72
N GLY A 115 10.34 4.68 14.60
CA GLY A 115 11.02 4.82 13.33
C GLY A 115 11.36 3.51 12.63
N ARG A 116 10.96 2.38 13.19
CA ARG A 116 11.13 1.09 12.51
C ARG A 116 10.28 1.08 11.25
N GLN A 117 10.85 0.50 10.20
CA GLN A 117 10.14 0.34 8.93
C GLN A 117 9.70 -1.11 8.76
N ALA A 118 8.59 -1.31 8.06
CA ALA A 118 8.06 -2.64 7.79
C ALA A 118 8.80 -3.38 6.65
N ASN A 119 9.85 -2.76 6.10
CA ASN A 119 10.51 -3.21 4.87
C ASN A 119 11.02 -4.64 4.93
N VAL A 120 11.59 -5.04 6.07
CA VAL A 120 12.27 -6.33 6.20
C VAL A 120 11.31 -7.42 6.69
N THR A 121 10.33 -7.05 7.51
CA THR A 121 9.52 -8.01 8.26
C THR A 121 8.08 -8.15 7.79
N LEU A 122 7.65 -7.33 6.85
CA LEU A 122 6.25 -7.34 6.39
C LEU A 122 5.80 -8.72 5.91
N ARG A 123 6.63 -9.39 5.10
CA ARG A 123 6.31 -10.71 4.54
C ARG A 123 6.09 -11.76 5.63
N ASP A 124 6.80 -11.63 6.74
CA ASP A 124 6.79 -12.60 7.83
C ASP A 124 5.80 -12.25 8.93
N LEU A 125 5.10 -11.12 8.79
CA LEU A 125 4.13 -10.69 9.79
C LEU A 125 2.98 -11.68 9.87
N GLN A 126 2.61 -12.07 11.08
CA GLN A 126 1.47 -12.96 11.35
C GLN A 126 0.19 -12.13 11.47
N ILE A 127 -0.81 -12.54 10.74
CA ILE A 127 -2.11 -11.86 10.75
C ILE A 127 -3.27 -12.84 10.82
#